data_f7ee8c9a327d75e5b47be33b9cb62443
#
_entry.id   f7ee8c9a327d75e5b47be33b9cb62443
#
_cell.length_a   1.000
_cell.length_b   1.000
_cell.length_c   1.000
_cell.angle_alpha   90.00
_cell.angle_beta   90.00
_cell.angle_gamma   90.00
#
_symmetry.space_group_name_H-M   'P 1'
#
loop_
_entity.id
_entity.type
_entity.pdbx_description
1 polymer ?
#
loop_
_entity_poly.entity_id
_entity_poly.type
_entity_poly.pdbx_seq_one_letter_code
_entity_poly.pdbx_strand_id
1 'polypeptide(L)'
;MSDDQEYPGIRLKFEAWLGKAKIPMQIDVGFGDAVVPAAIDMTYPTLLDMEPPVVKAYSVETIVAEKFEASLDLAELNSRMKDFYDIWILSHEYPFQGAVLQEAIIATCARRSTPLNSRGLVFSIEFADRSDKQTQWTIFLRKTQITGIPEDFPVIMEGMRKFLHPVAEASEKQLRFEKKWRPGGPWQS
;
A
#
# COMPACT_ATOMS: atom_id res chain seq x y z
N MET A 1 -14.70 18.71 -14.54
CA MET A 1 -13.78 17.99 -15.44
C MET A 1 -12.56 17.77 -14.56
N SER A 2 -12.47 16.62 -13.92
CA SER A 2 -11.29 16.22 -13.16
C SER A 2 -10.23 15.82 -14.17
N ASP A 3 -9.10 16.54 -14.17
CA ASP A 3 -7.89 16.07 -14.81
C ASP A 3 -7.50 14.75 -14.11
N ASP A 4 -7.97 13.63 -14.67
CA ASP A 4 -7.34 12.35 -14.46
C ASP A 4 -5.92 12.51 -15.01
N GLN A 5 -4.94 12.68 -14.13
CA GLN A 5 -3.55 12.52 -14.49
C GLN A 5 -3.43 11.08 -15.00
N GLU A 6 -3.51 10.92 -16.33
CA GLU A 6 -3.33 9.64 -16.99
C GLU A 6 -1.92 9.14 -16.63
N TYR A 7 -1.88 8.21 -15.72
CA TYR A 7 -0.68 7.43 -15.47
C TYR A 7 -0.35 6.71 -16.79
N PRO A 8 0.81 6.95 -17.40
CA PRO A 8 1.15 6.29 -18.65
C PRO A 8 1.25 4.79 -18.39
N GLY A 9 0.21 4.07 -18.74
CA GLY A 9 0.13 2.62 -18.56
C GLY A 9 -0.46 1.95 -19.77
N ILE A 10 -0.05 0.69 -19.99
CA ILE A 10 -0.61 -0.16 -21.04
C ILE A 10 -1.38 -1.28 -20.39
N ARG A 11 -2.66 -1.42 -20.74
CA ARG A 11 -3.49 -2.55 -20.33
C ARG A 11 -3.56 -3.58 -21.45
N LEU A 12 -2.98 -4.75 -21.22
CA LEU A 12 -3.05 -5.91 -22.11
C LEU A 12 -4.20 -6.81 -21.64
N LYS A 13 -5.15 -7.10 -22.54
CA LYS A 13 -6.21 -8.07 -22.30
C LYS A 13 -6.02 -9.24 -23.26
N PHE A 14 -6.02 -10.44 -22.76
CA PHE A 14 -5.88 -11.66 -23.54
C PHE A 14 -6.69 -12.80 -22.96
N GLU A 15 -6.77 -13.91 -23.66
CA GLU A 15 -7.53 -15.07 -23.26
C GLU A 15 -6.61 -16.28 -23.17
N ALA A 16 -6.63 -16.97 -22.04
CA ALA A 16 -6.04 -18.28 -21.91
C ALA A 16 -7.12 -19.36 -22.06
N TRP A 17 -6.73 -20.53 -22.51
CA TRP A 17 -7.62 -21.67 -22.69
C TRP A 17 -7.08 -22.86 -21.91
N LEU A 18 -7.94 -23.47 -21.09
CA LEU A 18 -7.67 -24.74 -20.43
C LEU A 18 -8.71 -25.76 -20.93
N GLY A 19 -8.33 -26.57 -21.91
CA GLY A 19 -9.28 -27.41 -22.63
C GLY A 19 -10.34 -26.56 -23.34
N LYS A 20 -11.61 -26.65 -22.90
CA LYS A 20 -12.72 -25.84 -23.43
C LYS A 20 -13.01 -24.60 -22.58
N ALA A 21 -12.39 -24.46 -21.44
CA ALA A 21 -12.61 -23.32 -20.54
C ALA A 21 -11.83 -22.10 -21.03
N LYS A 22 -12.54 -20.97 -21.20
CA LYS A 22 -11.99 -19.68 -21.60
C LYS A 22 -11.75 -18.86 -20.33
N ILE A 23 -10.53 -18.41 -20.13
CA ILE A 23 -10.08 -17.65 -18.94
C ILE A 23 -9.65 -16.27 -19.40
N PRO A 24 -10.42 -15.20 -19.15
CA PRO A 24 -10.00 -13.85 -19.46
C PRO A 24 -8.85 -13.44 -18.52
N MET A 25 -7.80 -12.88 -19.09
CA MET A 25 -6.63 -12.42 -18.36
C MET A 25 -6.31 -10.97 -18.68
N GLN A 26 -5.69 -10.28 -17.73
CA GLN A 26 -5.28 -8.89 -17.88
C GLN A 26 -3.92 -8.68 -17.23
N ILE A 27 -3.07 -7.90 -17.92
CA ILE A 27 -1.82 -7.38 -17.37
C ILE A 27 -1.86 -5.86 -17.51
N ASP A 28 -1.64 -5.16 -16.40
CA ASP A 28 -1.48 -3.71 -16.38
C ASP A 28 0.02 -3.40 -16.22
N VAL A 29 0.57 -2.65 -17.15
CA VAL A 29 1.98 -2.23 -17.16
C VAL A 29 2.04 -0.74 -16.88
N GLY A 30 2.56 -0.36 -15.71
CA GLY A 30 2.86 1.03 -15.37
C GLY A 30 4.28 1.41 -15.79
N PHE A 31 4.52 2.69 -16.05
CA PHE A 31 5.83 3.22 -16.40
C PHE A 31 6.24 4.35 -15.48
N GLY A 32 7.51 4.30 -15.08
CA GLY A 32 8.13 5.40 -14.35
C GLY A 32 7.80 5.47 -12.87
N ASP A 33 7.36 4.37 -12.25
CA ASP A 33 7.20 4.30 -10.80
C ASP A 33 8.54 4.48 -10.08
N ALA A 34 8.51 5.12 -8.93
CA ALA A 34 9.66 5.20 -8.05
C ALA A 34 9.81 3.87 -7.30
N VAL A 35 10.85 3.10 -7.64
CA VAL A 35 11.14 1.81 -6.99
C VAL A 35 12.32 2.00 -6.04
N VAL A 36 12.02 2.22 -4.76
CA VAL A 36 13.01 2.48 -3.69
C VAL A 36 12.65 1.63 -2.46
N PRO A 37 13.57 0.77 -2.00
CA PRO A 37 14.82 0.35 -2.64
C PRO A 37 14.59 -0.36 -3.97
N ALA A 38 15.66 -0.67 -4.69
CA ALA A 38 15.58 -1.35 -5.98
C ALA A 38 14.78 -2.65 -5.91
N ALA A 39 14.16 -3.03 -7.04
CA ALA A 39 13.39 -4.26 -7.14
C ALA A 39 14.22 -5.49 -6.71
N ILE A 40 13.59 -6.39 -5.99
CA ILE A 40 14.19 -7.63 -5.47
C ILE A 40 13.85 -8.82 -6.37
N ASP A 41 14.73 -9.82 -6.41
CA ASP A 41 14.40 -11.12 -6.99
C ASP A 41 13.57 -11.92 -5.97
N MET A 42 12.37 -12.31 -6.36
CA MET A 42 11.46 -13.08 -5.54
C MET A 42 11.10 -14.40 -6.23
N THR A 43 11.26 -15.49 -5.52
CA THR A 43 10.71 -16.78 -5.94
C THR A 43 9.20 -16.78 -5.72
N TYR A 44 8.44 -16.76 -6.82
CA TYR A 44 6.99 -16.70 -6.75
C TYR A 44 6.41 -18.08 -6.45
N PRO A 45 5.59 -18.23 -5.38
CA PRO A 45 5.05 -19.54 -5.01
C PRO A 45 4.10 -20.07 -6.07
N THR A 46 4.24 -21.35 -6.41
CA THR A 46 3.33 -22.04 -7.34
C THR A 46 2.25 -22.78 -6.58
N LEU A 47 1.05 -22.88 -7.18
CA LEU A 47 -0.06 -23.67 -6.62
C LEU A 47 0.05 -25.16 -6.97
N LEU A 48 0.79 -25.49 -8.00
CA LEU A 48 1.03 -26.86 -8.47
C LEU A 48 2.48 -27.23 -8.22
N ASP A 49 2.80 -28.52 -8.31
CA ASP A 49 4.17 -29.04 -8.22
C ASP A 49 4.93 -28.70 -9.52
N MET A 50 5.38 -27.47 -9.58
CA MET A 50 6.11 -26.87 -10.72
C MET A 50 7.30 -26.08 -10.18
N GLU A 51 8.35 -25.95 -10.98
CA GLU A 51 9.48 -25.09 -10.65
C GLU A 51 8.98 -23.63 -10.50
N PRO A 52 9.18 -22.99 -9.33
CA PRO A 52 8.69 -21.63 -9.09
C PRO A 52 9.53 -20.62 -9.90
N PRO A 53 8.87 -19.69 -10.62
CA PRO A 53 9.60 -18.66 -11.37
C PRO A 53 10.22 -17.64 -10.41
N VAL A 54 11.39 -17.14 -10.80
CA VAL A 54 12.01 -15.98 -10.16
C VAL A 54 11.56 -14.72 -10.92
N VAL A 55 10.96 -13.79 -10.19
CA VAL A 55 10.43 -12.53 -10.75
C VAL A 55 11.02 -11.32 -10.05
N LYS A 56 11.15 -10.20 -10.75
CA LYS A 56 11.43 -8.92 -10.11
C LYS A 56 10.17 -8.41 -9.42
N ALA A 57 10.29 -8.12 -8.13
CA ALA A 57 9.19 -7.63 -7.31
C ALA A 57 9.56 -6.34 -6.59
N TYR A 58 8.57 -5.53 -6.25
CA TYR A 58 8.76 -4.38 -5.38
C TYR A 58 9.12 -4.85 -3.96
N SER A 59 9.96 -4.08 -3.28
CA SER A 59 10.17 -4.26 -1.85
C SER A 59 8.89 -3.93 -1.08
N VAL A 60 8.80 -4.40 0.16
CA VAL A 60 7.65 -4.08 1.03
C VAL A 60 7.56 -2.57 1.31
N GLU A 61 8.68 -1.86 1.35
CA GLU A 61 8.73 -0.40 1.52
C GLU A 61 8.12 0.32 0.33
N THR A 62 8.45 -0.10 -0.91
CA THR A 62 7.85 0.46 -2.13
C THR A 62 6.33 0.23 -2.13
N ILE A 63 5.89 -0.99 -1.81
CA ILE A 63 4.45 -1.31 -1.75
C ILE A 63 3.73 -0.42 -0.73
N VAL A 64 4.29 -0.27 0.47
CA VAL A 64 3.72 0.60 1.51
C VAL A 64 3.70 2.06 1.06
N ALA A 65 4.78 2.55 0.45
CA ALA A 65 4.89 3.94 -0.01
C ALA A 65 3.84 4.28 -1.07
N GLU A 66 3.60 3.39 -2.05
CA GLU A 66 2.59 3.59 -3.09
C GLU A 66 1.16 3.62 -2.53
N LYS A 67 0.85 2.71 -1.61
CA LYS A 67 -0.47 2.66 -0.97
C LYS A 67 -0.70 3.85 -0.03
N PHE A 68 0.33 4.27 0.66
CA PHE A 68 0.28 5.46 1.50
C PHE A 68 0.09 6.72 0.66
N GLU A 69 0.85 6.89 -0.40
CA GLU A 69 0.69 8.02 -1.32
C GLU A 69 -0.73 8.05 -1.91
N ALA A 70 -1.27 6.92 -2.39
CA ALA A 70 -2.64 6.85 -2.88
C ALA A 70 -3.68 7.22 -1.80
N SER A 71 -3.39 6.95 -0.51
CA SER A 71 -4.25 7.37 0.59
C SER A 71 -4.20 8.88 0.84
N LEU A 72 -3.07 9.52 0.60
CA LEU A 72 -2.92 10.97 0.67
C LEU A 72 -3.61 11.68 -0.50
N ASP A 73 -3.40 11.19 -1.71
CA ASP A 73 -3.95 11.76 -2.95
C ASP A 73 -5.49 11.69 -2.98
N LEU A 74 -6.05 10.53 -2.70
CA LEU A 74 -7.50 10.32 -2.69
C LEU A 74 -8.19 10.94 -1.46
N ALA A 75 -7.48 11.13 -0.37
CA ALA A 75 -7.96 11.75 0.86
C ALA A 75 -9.36 11.24 1.27
N GLU A 76 -10.35 12.12 1.41
CA GLU A 76 -11.72 11.76 1.80
C GLU A 76 -12.42 10.83 0.80
N LEU A 77 -12.07 10.89 -0.47
CA LEU A 77 -12.68 10.08 -1.53
C LEU A 77 -12.13 8.65 -1.57
N ASN A 78 -11.10 8.35 -0.77
CA ASN A 78 -10.48 7.04 -0.77
C ASN A 78 -11.47 5.94 -0.35
N SER A 79 -11.81 5.06 -1.27
CA SER A 79 -12.62 3.87 -1.06
C SER A 79 -11.83 2.56 -1.18
N ARG A 80 -10.50 2.65 -1.31
CA ARG A 80 -9.61 1.51 -1.51
C ARG A 80 -9.29 0.81 -0.20
N MET A 81 -10.27 0.15 0.40
CA MET A 81 -10.12 -0.53 1.70
C MET A 81 -9.00 -1.58 1.68
N LYS A 82 -8.71 -2.16 0.52
CA LYS A 82 -7.58 -3.08 0.34
C LYS A 82 -6.23 -2.41 0.63
N ASP A 83 -6.03 -1.15 0.28
CA ASP A 83 -4.76 -0.46 0.53
C ASP A 83 -4.54 -0.25 2.03
N PHE A 84 -5.58 0.08 2.79
CA PHE A 84 -5.50 0.16 4.25
C PHE A 84 -5.21 -1.22 4.88
N TYR A 85 -5.88 -2.27 4.39
CA TYR A 85 -5.59 -3.64 4.80
C TYR A 85 -4.14 -4.04 4.51
N ASP A 86 -3.65 -3.80 3.30
CA ASP A 86 -2.31 -4.19 2.89
C ASP A 86 -1.23 -3.47 3.73
N ILE A 87 -1.39 -2.18 4.02
CA ILE A 87 -0.46 -1.45 4.89
C ILE A 87 -0.51 -2.03 6.31
N TRP A 88 -1.70 -2.30 6.83
CA TRP A 88 -1.86 -2.84 8.17
C TRP A 88 -1.18 -4.22 8.28
N ILE A 89 -1.46 -5.15 7.38
CA ILE A 89 -0.89 -6.51 7.42
C ILE A 89 0.63 -6.48 7.23
N LEU A 90 1.14 -5.69 6.28
CA LEU A 90 2.58 -5.56 6.07
C LEU A 90 3.29 -5.02 7.32
N SER A 91 2.71 -4.05 8.02
CA SER A 91 3.26 -3.53 9.27
C SER A 91 3.27 -4.56 10.42
N HIS A 92 2.42 -5.59 10.36
CA HIS A 92 2.34 -6.64 11.36
C HIS A 92 3.20 -7.87 11.03
N GLU A 93 3.50 -8.09 9.76
CA GLU A 93 4.24 -9.27 9.32
C GLU A 93 5.72 -8.99 9.04
N TYR A 94 6.08 -7.75 8.67
CA TYR A 94 7.43 -7.40 8.25
C TYR A 94 8.12 -6.39 9.17
N PRO A 95 9.44 -6.53 9.38
CA PRO A 95 10.25 -5.48 9.97
C PRO A 95 10.55 -4.38 8.93
N PHE A 96 10.70 -3.14 9.38
CA PHE A 96 11.08 -2.02 8.51
C PHE A 96 12.25 -1.23 9.09
N GLN A 97 13.13 -0.79 8.21
CA GLN A 97 14.12 0.24 8.50
C GLN A 97 13.50 1.60 8.20
N GLY A 98 13.40 2.46 9.21
CA GLY A 98 12.70 3.74 9.07
C GLY A 98 13.29 4.64 7.98
N ALA A 99 14.61 4.67 7.83
CA ALA A 99 15.27 5.44 6.79
C ALA A 99 14.92 4.93 5.38
N VAL A 100 14.83 3.61 5.17
CA VAL A 100 14.48 3.02 3.87
C VAL A 100 13.02 3.28 3.53
N LEU A 101 12.12 3.11 4.49
CA LEU A 101 10.70 3.43 4.29
C LEU A 101 10.50 4.92 4.01
N GLN A 102 11.25 5.78 4.69
CA GLN A 102 11.22 7.21 4.45
C GLN A 102 11.66 7.58 3.03
N GLU A 103 12.75 6.99 2.54
CA GLU A 103 13.22 7.20 1.17
C GLU A 103 12.17 6.75 0.14
N ALA A 104 11.54 5.59 0.34
CA ALA A 104 10.47 5.10 -0.52
C ALA A 104 9.27 6.07 -0.57
N ILE A 105 8.81 6.54 0.60
CA ILE A 105 7.68 7.49 0.70
C ILE A 105 8.03 8.81 -0.01
N ILE A 106 9.20 9.38 0.25
CA ILE A 106 9.63 10.63 -0.38
C ILE A 106 9.70 10.48 -1.90
N ALA A 107 10.32 9.40 -2.40
CA ALA A 107 10.47 9.15 -3.83
C ALA A 107 9.11 8.98 -4.53
N THR A 108 8.19 8.22 -3.92
CA THR A 108 6.85 7.99 -4.47
C THR A 108 6.02 9.28 -4.50
N CYS A 109 5.98 10.02 -3.40
CA CYS A 109 5.26 11.29 -3.32
C CYS A 109 5.83 12.34 -4.28
N ALA A 110 7.17 12.43 -4.40
CA ALA A 110 7.80 13.33 -5.36
C ALA A 110 7.48 12.96 -6.81
N ARG A 111 7.49 11.66 -7.14
CA ARG A 111 7.16 11.16 -8.49
C ARG A 111 5.73 11.50 -8.90
N ARG A 112 4.79 11.46 -7.96
CA ARG A 112 3.36 11.71 -8.19
C ARG A 112 2.92 13.13 -7.86
N SER A 113 3.86 13.99 -7.45
CA SER A 113 3.58 15.37 -7.02
C SER A 113 2.57 15.48 -5.86
N THR A 114 2.47 14.44 -5.03
CA THR A 114 1.58 14.39 -3.87
C THR A 114 2.26 15.05 -2.67
N PRO A 115 1.69 16.10 -2.08
CA PRO A 115 2.30 16.77 -0.93
C PRO A 115 2.16 15.97 0.37
N LEU A 116 3.25 15.79 1.09
CA LEU A 116 3.23 15.09 2.40
C LEU A 116 2.46 15.85 3.49
N ASN A 117 2.19 17.14 3.34
CA ASN A 117 1.39 17.93 4.27
C ASN A 117 -0.09 17.52 4.34
N SER A 118 -0.55 16.66 3.42
CA SER A 118 -1.92 16.10 3.42
C SER A 118 -2.14 14.99 4.46
N ARG A 119 -1.08 14.53 5.13
CA ARG A 119 -1.13 13.42 6.09
C ARG A 119 -2.12 13.60 7.23
N GLY A 120 -2.33 14.85 7.65
CA GLY A 120 -3.21 15.16 8.79
C GLY A 120 -4.63 14.64 8.61
N LEU A 121 -5.20 14.79 7.41
CA LEU A 121 -6.56 14.34 7.11
C LEU A 121 -6.69 12.82 7.20
N VAL A 122 -5.81 12.07 6.56
CA VAL A 122 -5.86 10.59 6.54
C VAL A 122 -5.66 9.98 7.92
N PHE A 123 -4.89 10.66 8.78
CA PHE A 123 -4.64 10.20 10.14
C PHE A 123 -5.54 10.86 11.21
N SER A 124 -6.52 11.63 10.77
CA SER A 124 -7.45 12.27 11.71
C SER A 124 -8.45 11.26 12.29
N ILE A 125 -8.91 11.52 13.49
CA ILE A 125 -9.97 10.74 14.15
C ILE A 125 -11.27 10.87 13.34
N GLU A 126 -11.55 12.05 12.83
CA GLU A 126 -12.74 12.34 12.03
C GLU A 126 -12.81 11.48 10.78
N PHE A 127 -11.67 11.23 10.11
CA PHE A 127 -11.62 10.32 8.95
C PHE A 127 -11.86 8.88 9.37
N ALA A 128 -11.23 8.43 10.45
CA ALA A 128 -11.37 7.07 10.97
C ALA A 128 -12.80 6.74 11.41
N ASP A 129 -13.49 7.69 12.04
CA ASP A 129 -14.83 7.53 12.63
C ASP A 129 -15.96 7.74 11.61
N ARG A 130 -15.66 8.04 10.35
CA ARG A 130 -16.67 8.21 9.31
C ARG A 130 -17.49 6.94 9.11
N SER A 131 -18.80 7.05 9.16
CA SER A 131 -19.74 5.93 9.01
C SER A 131 -19.66 5.27 7.63
N ASP A 132 -19.37 6.05 6.58
CA ASP A 132 -19.17 5.52 5.23
C ASP A 132 -17.89 4.66 5.14
N LYS A 133 -16.80 5.05 5.82
CA LYS A 133 -15.54 4.27 5.87
C LYS A 133 -15.74 2.97 6.64
N GLN A 134 -16.41 3.02 7.78
CA GLN A 134 -16.76 1.81 8.55
C GLN A 134 -17.62 0.85 7.71
N THR A 135 -18.60 1.38 6.98
CA THR A 135 -19.43 0.58 6.08
C THR A 135 -18.62 -0.05 4.95
N GLN A 136 -17.74 0.73 4.30
CA GLN A 136 -16.85 0.22 3.24
C GLN A 136 -15.92 -0.87 3.76
N TRP A 137 -15.37 -0.71 4.96
CA TRP A 137 -14.52 -1.70 5.61
C TRP A 137 -15.27 -3.01 5.88
N THR A 138 -16.45 -2.93 6.48
CA THR A 138 -17.31 -4.10 6.73
C THR A 138 -17.65 -4.84 5.44
N ILE A 139 -17.97 -4.11 4.35
CA ILE A 139 -18.24 -4.71 3.04
C ILE A 139 -17.00 -5.39 2.47
N PHE A 140 -15.82 -4.75 2.62
CA PHE A 140 -14.55 -5.31 2.17
C PHE A 140 -14.25 -6.64 2.88
N LEU A 141 -14.32 -6.69 4.22
CA LEU A 141 -14.11 -7.91 4.99
C LEU A 141 -15.05 -9.05 4.56
N ARG A 142 -16.34 -8.73 4.44
CA ARG A 142 -17.34 -9.72 4.03
C ARG A 142 -17.09 -10.27 2.62
N LYS A 143 -16.66 -9.41 1.67
CA LYS A 143 -16.38 -9.83 0.28
C LYS A 143 -15.11 -10.67 0.16
N THR A 144 -14.10 -10.35 0.94
CA THR A 144 -12.79 -11.01 0.86
C THR A 144 -12.70 -12.24 1.76
N GLN A 145 -13.63 -12.39 2.72
CA GLN A 145 -13.63 -13.45 3.74
C GLN A 145 -12.34 -13.52 4.56
N ILE A 146 -11.62 -12.38 4.66
CA ILE A 146 -10.42 -12.27 5.48
C ILE A 146 -10.82 -12.36 6.95
N THR A 147 -10.06 -13.16 7.71
CA THR A 147 -10.21 -13.34 9.15
C THR A 147 -8.93 -13.00 9.90
N GLY A 148 -9.02 -12.80 11.21
CA GLY A 148 -7.85 -12.53 12.06
C GLY A 148 -7.36 -11.09 12.03
N ILE A 149 -8.17 -10.16 11.51
CA ILE A 149 -7.87 -8.72 11.52
C ILE A 149 -9.00 -7.96 12.23
N PRO A 150 -8.74 -6.72 12.73
CA PRO A 150 -9.76 -5.91 13.37
C PRO A 150 -10.96 -5.63 12.45
N GLU A 151 -12.16 -5.79 12.99
CA GLU A 151 -13.41 -5.49 12.28
C GLU A 151 -13.71 -3.98 12.28
N ASP A 152 -13.15 -3.24 13.22
CA ASP A 152 -13.32 -1.80 13.37
C ASP A 152 -12.28 -1.03 12.55
N PHE A 153 -12.74 -0.23 11.60
CA PHE A 153 -11.86 0.59 10.76
C PHE A 153 -10.99 1.58 11.56
N PRO A 154 -11.48 2.23 12.63
CA PRO A 154 -10.64 3.07 13.50
C PRO A 154 -9.41 2.36 14.09
N VAL A 155 -9.51 1.07 14.39
CA VAL A 155 -8.37 0.27 14.89
C VAL A 155 -7.31 0.10 13.81
N ILE A 156 -7.72 -0.15 12.56
CA ILE A 156 -6.83 -0.20 11.40
C ILE A 156 -6.11 1.14 11.23
N MET A 157 -6.86 2.24 11.27
CA MET A 157 -6.32 3.59 11.10
C MET A 157 -5.35 3.98 12.22
N GLU A 158 -5.62 3.58 13.45
CA GLU A 158 -4.70 3.80 14.57
C GLU A 158 -3.39 3.00 14.39
N GLY A 159 -3.46 1.75 13.92
CA GLY A 159 -2.28 0.95 13.56
C GLY A 159 -1.44 1.63 12.47
N MET A 160 -2.09 2.07 11.39
CA MET A 160 -1.44 2.82 10.32
C MET A 160 -0.82 4.13 10.81
N ARG A 161 -1.52 4.88 11.65
CA ARG A 161 -1.02 6.12 12.23
C ARG A 161 0.26 5.89 13.03
N LYS A 162 0.29 4.87 13.90
CA LYS A 162 1.49 4.51 14.67
C LYS A 162 2.67 4.14 13.78
N PHE A 163 2.40 3.50 12.65
CA PHE A 163 3.42 3.05 11.70
C PHE A 163 3.92 4.18 10.80
N LEU A 164 3.03 4.91 10.11
CA LEU A 164 3.40 5.84 9.05
C LEU A 164 3.55 7.29 9.49
N HIS A 165 2.77 7.76 10.47
CA HIS A 165 2.80 9.17 10.85
C HIS A 165 4.19 9.64 11.31
N PRO A 166 4.97 8.89 12.16
CA PRO A 166 6.30 9.35 12.57
C PRO A 166 7.27 9.47 11.39
N VAL A 167 7.16 8.57 10.39
CA VAL A 167 8.00 8.61 9.17
C VAL A 167 7.62 9.80 8.30
N ALA A 168 6.33 10.02 8.07
CA ALA A 168 5.82 11.15 7.29
C ALA A 168 6.17 12.50 7.93
N GLU A 169 6.04 12.60 9.25
CA GLU A 169 6.40 13.79 10.01
C GLU A 169 7.90 14.12 9.92
N ALA A 170 8.75 13.10 10.04
CA ALA A 170 10.20 13.28 9.87
C ALA A 170 10.54 13.72 8.45
N SER A 171 9.87 13.15 7.44
CA SER A 171 10.06 13.50 6.03
C SER A 171 9.68 14.95 5.75
N GLU A 172 8.54 15.40 6.27
CA GLU A 172 8.08 16.78 6.13
C GLU A 172 9.04 17.78 6.79
N LYS A 173 9.60 17.41 7.94
CA LYS A 173 10.61 18.21 8.66
C LYS A 173 12.01 18.08 8.10
N GLN A 174 12.21 17.30 7.03
CA GLN A 174 13.52 16.98 6.44
C GLN A 174 14.51 16.38 7.46
N LEU A 175 14.00 15.64 8.42
CA LEU A 175 14.78 14.91 9.42
C LEU A 175 14.93 13.46 9.01
N ARG A 176 16.09 12.88 9.25
CA ARG A 176 16.32 11.46 8.98
C ARG A 176 15.65 10.59 10.06
N PHE A 177 14.95 9.52 9.64
CA PHE A 177 14.20 8.64 10.53
C PHE A 177 14.92 7.29 10.69
N GLU A 178 15.81 7.17 11.66
CA GLU A 178 16.72 6.02 11.86
C GLU A 178 16.13 4.89 12.71
N LYS A 179 14.85 4.95 13.07
CA LYS A 179 14.22 3.94 13.91
C LYS A 179 13.94 2.64 13.15
N LYS A 180 13.75 1.57 13.90
CA LYS A 180 13.41 0.23 13.36
C LYS A 180 12.02 -0.16 13.83
N TRP A 181 11.22 -0.65 12.90
CA TRP A 181 9.92 -1.23 13.19
C TRP A 181 10.06 -2.75 13.32
N ARG A 182 9.56 -3.30 14.42
CA ARG A 182 9.34 -4.74 14.52
C ARG A 182 7.91 -5.06 14.07
N PRO A 183 7.63 -6.28 13.57
CA PRO A 183 6.28 -6.71 13.25
C PRO A 183 5.30 -6.39 14.37
N GLY A 184 4.24 -5.62 14.06
CA GLY A 184 3.26 -5.12 15.03
C GLY A 184 3.69 -3.90 15.85
N GLY A 185 4.92 -3.41 15.69
CA GLY A 185 5.42 -2.21 16.36
C GLY A 185 5.86 -2.38 17.81
N PRO A 186 6.16 -1.27 18.48
CA PRO A 186 6.31 0.09 17.96
C PRO A 186 7.68 0.33 17.30
N TRP A 187 7.92 1.56 16.78
CA TRP A 187 9.24 2.03 16.37
C TRP A 187 10.21 2.08 17.56
N GLN A 188 11.40 1.57 17.35
CA GLN A 188 12.48 1.47 18.35
C GLN A 188 13.75 2.17 17.84
N SER A 189 14.53 2.71 18.75
CA SER A 189 15.85 3.31 18.48
C SER A 189 16.89 2.26 18.14
#